data_2a6653dc6f5248a7286c7278171b7e31
#
_entry.id   2a6653dc6f5248a7286c7278171b7e31
#
_cell.length_a   1.000
_cell.length_b   1.000
_cell.length_c   1.000
_cell.angle_alpha   90.00
_cell.angle_beta   90.00
_cell.angle_gamma   90.00
#
_symmetry.space_group_name_H-M   'P 1'
#
loop_
_entity.id
_entity.type
_entity.pdbx_description
1 polymer ?
#
loop_
_entity_poly.entity_id
_entity_poly.type
_entity_poly.pdbx_seq_one_letter_code
_entity_poly.pdbx_strand_id
1 'polypeptide(L)'
;MSKKKDHIDTRVVHAGVKPEPITGAVMTPIFASSTFAQKEPGKHSGYEYGRTQNPTRDALENSLADLENGSKAFVFSSGLAAQSAVLELLRPGDHIIAFDDLYGGTFRLLEEIKTKTSGLSISYVDYNKIDLKNVIRKNTKLIWIETPTNPLLKITDLKKISKIAKKHKILTICDNTFSSPINQKPLDFGIDIVNHSTTKYINGHSDVIGGALIIGKNKSLADKIAFIQNSVGAVPSPFDCFLVLRAIKTLSLRMERHNMNGMKVAQFLASHKKISHVVYPGLTSHPQNRIAKK
;
A
#
# COMPACT_ATOMS: atom_id res chain seq x y z
N MET A 1 13.89 5.56 -25.13
CA MET A 1 12.42 5.63 -25.28
C MET A 1 11.79 4.77 -24.18
N SER A 2 11.03 5.34 -23.25
CA SER A 2 10.25 4.58 -22.27
C SER A 2 9.21 3.76 -23.01
N LYS A 3 9.25 2.42 -22.93
CA LYS A 3 8.16 1.58 -23.44
C LYS A 3 6.86 2.03 -22.76
N LYS A 4 5.85 2.36 -23.58
CA LYS A 4 4.51 2.66 -23.07
C LYS A 4 4.04 1.45 -22.28
N LYS A 5 3.65 1.65 -21.02
CA LYS A 5 3.11 0.54 -20.20
C LYS A 5 1.79 0.08 -20.81
N ASP A 6 1.54 -1.22 -20.75
CA ASP A 6 0.28 -1.82 -21.15
C ASP A 6 -0.90 -1.26 -20.32
N HIS A 7 -2.11 -1.41 -20.83
CA HIS A 7 -3.33 -1.05 -20.11
C HIS A 7 -3.41 -1.82 -18.78
N ILE A 8 -4.07 -1.24 -17.78
CA ILE A 8 -4.14 -1.84 -16.43
C ILE A 8 -4.75 -3.24 -16.47
N ASP A 9 -5.74 -3.49 -17.32
CA ASP A 9 -6.38 -4.81 -17.47
C ASP A 9 -5.41 -5.89 -17.95
N THR A 10 -4.47 -5.54 -18.83
CA THR A 10 -3.39 -6.44 -19.26
C THR A 10 -2.38 -6.65 -18.11
N ARG A 11 -2.05 -5.57 -17.39
CA ARG A 11 -1.07 -5.61 -16.30
C ARG A 11 -1.53 -6.46 -15.12
N VAL A 12 -2.79 -6.42 -14.72
CA VAL A 12 -3.32 -7.29 -13.64
C VAL A 12 -3.19 -8.77 -13.97
N VAL A 13 -3.18 -9.13 -15.25
CA VAL A 13 -3.03 -10.53 -15.69
C VAL A 13 -1.57 -10.96 -15.79
N HIS A 14 -0.67 -10.08 -16.28
CA HIS A 14 0.66 -10.45 -16.72
C HIS A 14 1.81 -9.86 -15.88
N ALA A 15 1.58 -8.76 -15.15
CA ALA A 15 2.64 -8.10 -14.41
C ALA A 15 3.26 -9.00 -13.34
N GLY A 16 4.60 -9.00 -13.27
CA GLY A 16 5.36 -9.74 -12.27
C GLY A 16 5.42 -11.25 -12.48
N VAL A 17 4.64 -11.81 -13.42
CA VAL A 17 4.57 -13.25 -13.68
C VAL A 17 5.36 -13.58 -14.96
N LYS A 18 6.27 -14.53 -14.84
CA LYS A 18 6.99 -15.14 -15.98
C LYS A 18 6.77 -16.64 -15.95
N PRO A 19 6.70 -17.31 -17.11
CA PRO A 19 6.68 -18.77 -17.13
C PRO A 19 7.84 -19.36 -16.33
N GLU A 20 7.56 -20.40 -15.57
CA GLU A 20 8.57 -21.11 -14.79
C GLU A 20 9.58 -21.75 -15.77
N PRO A 21 10.91 -21.54 -15.58
CA PRO A 21 11.89 -21.84 -16.63
C PRO A 21 12.10 -23.33 -16.89
N ILE A 22 11.78 -24.24 -15.95
CA ILE A 22 12.01 -25.69 -16.10
C ILE A 22 10.81 -26.34 -16.79
N THR A 23 9.59 -26.03 -16.35
CA THR A 23 8.36 -26.69 -16.80
C THR A 23 7.56 -25.86 -17.82
N GLY A 24 7.85 -24.56 -17.93
CA GLY A 24 7.04 -23.63 -18.71
C GLY A 24 5.69 -23.27 -18.06
N ALA A 25 5.47 -23.61 -16.79
CA ALA A 25 4.23 -23.30 -16.09
C ALA A 25 3.94 -21.79 -16.14
N VAL A 26 2.77 -21.42 -16.67
CA VAL A 26 2.37 -20.01 -16.85
C VAL A 26 2.06 -19.33 -15.53
N MET A 27 1.42 -20.06 -14.59
CA MET A 27 1.22 -19.57 -13.23
C MET A 27 2.45 -19.88 -12.39
N THR A 28 2.90 -18.91 -11.59
CA THR A 28 4.03 -19.10 -10.69
C THR A 28 3.77 -20.26 -9.73
N PRO A 29 4.64 -21.28 -9.63
CA PRO A 29 4.51 -22.37 -8.68
C PRO A 29 4.57 -21.89 -7.22
N ILE A 30 4.01 -22.69 -6.31
CA ILE A 30 4.14 -22.47 -4.88
C ILE A 30 5.44 -23.09 -4.39
N PHE A 31 6.44 -22.27 -4.11
CA PHE A 31 7.74 -22.72 -3.57
C PHE A 31 7.66 -22.80 -2.04
N ALA A 32 7.08 -23.89 -1.53
CA ALA A 32 6.93 -24.15 -0.10
C ALA A 32 8.25 -24.70 0.50
N SER A 33 9.34 -23.89 0.37
CA SER A 33 10.66 -24.24 0.87
C SER A 33 11.21 -23.14 1.77
N SER A 34 11.78 -23.53 2.92
CA SER A 34 12.48 -22.60 3.81
C SER A 34 13.92 -22.33 3.36
N THR A 35 14.58 -23.33 2.74
CA THR A 35 16.00 -23.27 2.36
C THR A 35 16.19 -23.72 0.92
N PHE A 36 17.19 -23.14 0.26
CA PHE A 36 17.56 -23.46 -1.12
C PHE A 36 19.01 -23.94 -1.16
N ALA A 37 19.29 -24.94 -2.01
CA ALA A 37 20.64 -25.49 -2.15
C ALA A 37 21.61 -24.43 -2.70
N GLN A 38 22.79 -24.38 -2.10
CA GLN A 38 23.90 -23.55 -2.56
C GLN A 38 24.96 -24.44 -3.18
N LYS A 39 25.66 -23.96 -4.23
CA LYS A 39 26.79 -24.68 -4.84
C LYS A 39 27.98 -24.74 -3.89
N GLU A 40 28.23 -23.68 -3.17
CA GLU A 40 29.27 -23.53 -2.14
C GLU A 40 28.75 -22.52 -1.10
N PRO A 41 29.31 -22.40 0.11
CA PRO A 41 28.94 -21.42 1.09
C PRO A 41 28.90 -19.99 0.51
N GLY A 42 27.74 -19.36 0.56
CA GLY A 42 27.50 -18.02 0.01
C GLY A 42 27.34 -17.94 -1.51
N LYS A 43 27.45 -19.08 -2.25
CA LYS A 43 27.23 -19.13 -3.71
C LYS A 43 25.88 -19.74 -4.06
N HIS A 44 24.83 -18.92 -4.05
CA HIS A 44 23.44 -19.30 -4.35
C HIS A 44 22.95 -18.75 -5.70
N SER A 45 21.87 -19.29 -6.24
CA SER A 45 21.26 -18.91 -7.52
C SER A 45 20.32 -17.67 -7.43
N GLY A 46 20.41 -16.90 -6.35
CA GLY A 46 19.51 -15.79 -6.03
C GLY A 46 18.58 -16.11 -4.84
N TYR A 47 18.49 -17.36 -4.44
CA TYR A 47 17.68 -17.83 -3.32
C TYR A 47 18.55 -18.64 -2.36
N GLU A 48 18.46 -18.33 -1.08
CA GLU A 48 19.18 -19.04 0.00
C GLU A 48 18.25 -19.46 1.13
N TYR A 49 17.36 -18.56 1.54
CA TYR A 49 16.46 -18.77 2.65
C TYR A 49 15.11 -18.08 2.42
N GLY A 50 14.00 -18.78 2.69
CA GLY A 50 12.63 -18.33 2.35
C GLY A 50 12.18 -17.05 3.02
N ARG A 51 12.72 -16.70 4.20
CA ARG A 51 12.46 -15.40 4.84
C ARG A 51 13.10 -14.25 4.04
N THR A 52 14.32 -14.44 3.54
CA THR A 52 15.05 -13.45 2.75
C THR A 52 14.45 -13.32 1.35
N GLN A 53 14.32 -14.41 0.60
CA GLN A 53 13.74 -14.45 -0.74
C GLN A 53 12.93 -15.73 -0.95
N ASN A 54 11.85 -15.63 -1.72
CA ASN A 54 11.05 -16.77 -2.14
C ASN A 54 10.48 -16.50 -3.54
N PRO A 55 10.59 -17.41 -4.53
CA PRO A 55 10.15 -17.13 -5.90
C PRO A 55 8.67 -16.78 -6.04
N THR A 56 7.78 -17.38 -5.23
CA THR A 56 6.36 -17.07 -5.25
C THR A 56 6.08 -15.68 -4.67
N ARG A 57 6.79 -15.32 -3.58
CA ARG A 57 6.70 -13.97 -2.99
C ARG A 57 7.25 -12.91 -3.94
N ASP A 58 8.37 -13.16 -4.58
CA ASP A 58 8.98 -12.23 -5.54
C ASP A 58 8.05 -11.94 -6.72
N ALA A 59 7.33 -12.95 -7.21
CA ALA A 59 6.34 -12.76 -8.28
C ALA A 59 5.21 -11.82 -7.82
N LEU A 60 4.71 -11.97 -6.58
CA LEU A 60 3.71 -11.07 -6.00
C LEU A 60 4.27 -9.65 -5.82
N GLU A 61 5.46 -9.51 -5.26
CA GLU A 61 6.12 -8.22 -5.08
C GLU A 61 6.33 -7.50 -6.42
N ASN A 62 6.79 -8.20 -7.45
CA ASN A 62 6.95 -7.64 -8.78
C ASN A 62 5.60 -7.21 -9.40
N SER A 63 4.54 -8.00 -9.22
CA SER A 63 3.20 -7.66 -9.68
C SER A 63 2.69 -6.37 -9.01
N LEU A 64 2.78 -6.27 -7.70
CA LEU A 64 2.33 -5.09 -6.96
C LEU A 64 3.17 -3.84 -7.28
N ALA A 65 4.49 -3.99 -7.43
CA ALA A 65 5.36 -2.91 -7.84
C ALA A 65 4.96 -2.36 -9.23
N ASP A 66 4.68 -3.25 -10.18
CA ASP A 66 4.23 -2.81 -11.50
C ASP A 66 2.89 -2.09 -11.44
N LEU A 67 1.88 -2.65 -10.76
CA LEU A 67 0.52 -2.10 -10.69
C LEU A 67 0.49 -0.70 -10.09
N GLU A 68 1.29 -0.42 -9.08
CA GLU A 68 1.41 0.90 -8.43
C GLU A 68 2.41 1.85 -9.12
N ASN A 69 3.01 1.46 -10.26
CA ASN A 69 4.10 2.20 -10.91
C ASN A 69 5.34 2.39 -10.02
N GLY A 70 5.55 1.48 -9.06
CA GLY A 70 6.71 1.47 -8.18
C GLY A 70 7.95 0.83 -8.81
N SER A 71 9.09 0.99 -8.15
CA SER A 71 10.35 0.32 -8.53
C SER A 71 10.56 -0.99 -7.77
N LYS A 72 10.00 -1.11 -6.57
CA LYS A 72 10.10 -2.30 -5.71
C LYS A 72 8.87 -2.38 -4.81
N ALA A 73 8.41 -3.60 -4.55
CA ALA A 73 7.42 -3.86 -3.50
C ALA A 73 7.96 -4.89 -2.51
N PHE A 74 7.37 -4.89 -1.32
CA PHE A 74 7.65 -5.80 -0.23
C PHE A 74 6.32 -6.26 0.35
N VAL A 75 6.11 -7.56 0.48
CA VAL A 75 4.88 -8.10 1.06
C VAL A 75 5.10 -8.62 2.48
N PHE A 76 4.06 -8.46 3.29
CA PHE A 76 4.06 -8.73 4.72
C PHE A 76 2.87 -9.61 5.10
N SER A 77 2.97 -10.26 6.26
CA SER A 77 1.91 -11.12 6.81
C SER A 77 0.61 -10.39 7.16
N SER A 78 0.61 -9.06 7.21
CA SER A 78 -0.59 -8.22 7.37
C SER A 78 -0.35 -6.78 6.95
N GLY A 79 -1.42 -6.01 6.73
CA GLY A 79 -1.32 -4.56 6.50
C GLY A 79 -0.64 -3.83 7.66
N LEU A 80 -0.93 -4.21 8.91
CA LEU A 80 -0.28 -3.62 10.09
C LEU A 80 1.18 -4.01 10.22
N ALA A 81 1.59 -5.21 9.79
CA ALA A 81 3.00 -5.59 9.74
C ALA A 81 3.77 -4.74 8.71
N ALA A 82 3.15 -4.45 7.55
CA ALA A 82 3.70 -3.53 6.57
C ALA A 82 3.84 -2.11 7.14
N GLN A 83 2.81 -1.61 7.83
CA GLN A 83 2.83 -0.31 8.50
C GLN A 83 3.91 -0.23 9.58
N SER A 84 4.04 -1.27 10.41
CA SER A 84 5.08 -1.34 11.44
C SER A 84 6.48 -1.24 10.83
N ALA A 85 6.73 -1.89 9.70
CA ALA A 85 8.02 -1.82 9.01
C ALA A 85 8.39 -0.38 8.58
N VAL A 86 7.42 0.46 8.22
CA VAL A 86 7.68 1.89 7.93
C VAL A 86 8.06 2.64 9.21
N LEU A 87 7.43 2.31 10.32
CA LEU A 87 7.70 2.97 11.61
C LEU A 87 9.09 2.61 12.17
N GLU A 88 9.68 1.46 11.79
CA GLU A 88 11.06 1.11 12.11
C GLU A 88 12.12 1.99 11.40
N LEU A 89 11.73 2.81 10.43
CA LEU A 89 12.60 3.82 9.82
C LEU A 89 12.83 5.01 10.75
N LEU A 90 11.99 5.21 11.75
CA LEU A 90 11.99 6.36 12.65
C LEU A 90 12.79 6.07 13.92
N ARG A 91 13.19 7.14 14.59
CA ARG A 91 13.95 7.10 15.83
C ARG A 91 13.14 7.70 16.99
N PRO A 92 13.47 7.38 18.25
CA PRO A 92 12.87 8.03 19.40
C PRO A 92 12.99 9.56 19.28
N GLY A 93 11.88 10.25 19.57
CA GLY A 93 11.78 11.70 19.43
C GLY A 93 11.34 12.19 18.04
N ASP A 94 11.29 11.34 17.02
CA ASP A 94 10.76 11.75 15.72
C ASP A 94 9.25 12.02 15.78
N HIS A 95 8.80 12.96 14.93
CA HIS A 95 7.42 13.39 14.86
C HIS A 95 6.76 12.93 13.56
N ILE A 96 5.52 12.43 13.69
CA ILE A 96 4.64 12.03 12.60
C ILE A 96 3.46 13.01 12.53
N ILE A 97 3.12 13.47 11.33
CA ILE A 97 1.83 14.09 11.05
C ILE A 97 0.94 13.03 10.41
N ALA A 98 -0.18 12.72 11.04
CA ALA A 98 -1.13 11.72 10.56
C ALA A 98 -2.49 12.35 10.26
N PHE A 99 -3.27 11.75 9.36
CA PHE A 99 -4.64 12.18 9.14
C PHE A 99 -5.46 11.95 10.42
N ASP A 100 -6.44 12.80 10.70
CA ASP A 100 -7.31 12.70 11.89
C ASP A 100 -8.35 11.57 11.79
N ASP A 101 -8.56 11.06 10.59
CA ASP A 101 -9.46 9.96 10.28
C ASP A 101 -8.65 8.84 9.61
N LEU A 102 -8.27 7.84 10.39
CA LEU A 102 -7.47 6.68 9.99
C LEU A 102 -8.18 5.39 10.35
N TYR A 103 -7.82 4.33 9.64
CA TYR A 103 -8.18 2.98 10.08
C TYR A 103 -7.83 2.76 11.55
N GLY A 104 -8.79 2.26 12.34
CA GLY A 104 -8.62 2.11 13.79
C GLY A 104 -7.43 1.24 14.21
N GLY A 105 -7.00 0.30 13.36
CA GLY A 105 -5.78 -0.48 13.58
C GLY A 105 -4.52 0.36 13.45
N THR A 106 -4.47 1.27 12.49
CA THR A 106 -3.36 2.23 12.31
C THR A 106 -3.29 3.19 13.49
N PHE A 107 -4.43 3.77 13.90
CA PHE A 107 -4.49 4.62 15.08
C PHE A 107 -3.97 3.90 16.32
N ARG A 108 -4.43 2.69 16.58
CA ARG A 108 -3.99 1.86 17.71
C ARG A 108 -2.48 1.55 17.66
N LEU A 109 -1.94 1.22 16.47
CA LEU A 109 -0.50 0.98 16.29
C LEU A 109 0.30 2.25 16.61
N LEU A 110 -0.13 3.39 16.13
CA LEU A 110 0.54 4.67 16.36
C LEU A 110 0.45 5.07 17.84
N GLU A 111 -0.77 5.19 18.37
CA GLU A 111 -1.05 5.81 19.67
C GLU A 111 -0.74 4.88 20.85
N GLU A 112 -1.19 3.60 20.78
CA GLU A 112 -1.09 2.70 21.92
C GLU A 112 0.21 1.90 21.95
N ILE A 113 0.94 1.83 20.83
CA ILE A 113 2.17 1.04 20.76
C ILE A 113 3.37 1.96 20.51
N LYS A 114 3.43 2.64 19.36
CA LYS A 114 4.66 3.31 18.93
C LYS A 114 5.00 4.59 19.69
N THR A 115 4.01 5.34 20.18
CA THR A 115 4.27 6.43 21.14
C THR A 115 4.93 5.91 22.42
N LYS A 116 4.45 4.76 22.95
CA LYS A 116 4.89 4.17 24.21
C LYS A 116 6.20 3.40 24.09
N THR A 117 6.38 2.63 23.00
CA THR A 117 7.54 1.72 22.86
C THR A 117 8.70 2.33 22.08
N SER A 118 8.43 3.26 21.19
CA SER A 118 9.44 3.86 20.29
C SER A 118 9.63 5.35 20.52
N GLY A 119 8.93 5.97 21.50
CA GLY A 119 9.08 7.39 21.83
C GLY A 119 8.72 8.33 20.67
N LEU A 120 7.85 7.92 19.76
CA LEU A 120 7.40 8.76 18.65
C LEU A 120 6.36 9.77 19.14
N SER A 121 6.33 10.95 18.55
CA SER A 121 5.28 11.95 18.77
C SER A 121 4.39 12.08 17.55
N ILE A 122 3.08 12.26 17.74
CA ILE A 122 2.13 12.26 16.64
C ILE A 122 1.20 13.48 16.73
N SER A 123 0.95 14.12 15.60
CA SER A 123 -0.11 15.13 15.44
C SER A 123 -1.15 14.63 14.45
N TYR A 124 -2.39 14.48 14.90
CA TYR A 124 -3.53 14.13 14.05
C TYR A 124 -4.18 15.40 13.51
N VAL A 125 -4.31 15.51 12.19
CA VAL A 125 -4.83 16.72 11.55
C VAL A 125 -5.69 16.41 10.33
N ASP A 126 -6.74 17.19 10.12
CA ASP A 126 -7.50 17.17 8.88
C ASP A 126 -6.76 17.99 7.80
N TYR A 127 -6.14 17.30 6.84
CA TYR A 127 -5.36 17.91 5.76
C TYR A 127 -6.20 18.82 4.84
N ASN A 128 -7.51 18.74 4.90
CA ASN A 128 -8.40 19.60 4.14
C ASN A 128 -8.71 20.92 4.86
N LYS A 129 -8.47 20.99 6.17
CA LYS A 129 -8.80 22.15 7.01
C LYS A 129 -7.57 22.92 7.48
N ILE A 130 -6.43 22.24 7.63
CA ILE A 130 -5.21 22.82 8.22
C ILE A 130 -4.12 22.94 7.17
N ASP A 131 -3.41 24.07 7.15
CA ASP A 131 -2.15 24.17 6.39
C ASP A 131 -1.08 23.34 7.11
N LEU A 132 -0.60 22.28 6.44
CA LEU A 132 0.44 21.41 6.96
C LEU A 132 1.70 22.14 7.42
N LYS A 133 2.02 23.28 6.81
CA LYS A 133 3.20 24.08 7.19
C LYS A 133 3.15 24.53 8.65
N ASN A 134 1.96 24.74 9.20
CA ASN A 134 1.77 25.19 10.59
C ASN A 134 1.96 24.04 11.60
N VAL A 135 1.98 22.78 11.15
CA VAL A 135 2.11 21.58 11.99
C VAL A 135 3.50 20.95 11.89
N ILE A 136 4.24 21.27 10.82
CA ILE A 136 5.60 20.75 10.61
C ILE A 136 6.54 21.27 11.69
N ARG A 137 7.26 20.36 12.35
CA ARG A 137 8.30 20.62 13.37
C ARG A 137 9.67 20.23 12.83
N LYS A 138 10.77 20.67 13.49
CA LYS A 138 12.14 20.30 13.12
C LYS A 138 12.38 18.78 13.12
N ASN A 139 11.70 18.07 14.01
CA ASN A 139 11.75 16.62 14.14
C ASN A 139 10.65 15.88 13.38
N THR A 140 9.85 16.54 12.53
CA THR A 140 8.89 15.85 11.66
C THR A 140 9.63 15.06 10.60
N LYS A 141 9.38 13.74 10.55
CA LYS A 141 10.04 12.81 9.62
C LYS A 141 9.08 12.08 8.69
N LEU A 142 7.80 11.99 9.07
CA LEU A 142 6.80 11.23 8.32
C LEU A 142 5.48 11.98 8.24
N ILE A 143 4.86 11.99 7.07
CA ILE A 143 3.45 12.35 6.87
C ILE A 143 2.70 11.08 6.47
N TRP A 144 1.72 10.71 7.32
CA TRP A 144 0.87 9.53 7.14
C TRP A 144 -0.47 9.92 6.55
N ILE A 145 -0.77 9.40 5.38
CA ILE A 145 -1.97 9.71 4.62
C ILE A 145 -2.82 8.45 4.48
N GLU A 146 -4.12 8.58 4.61
CA GLU A 146 -5.10 7.59 4.18
C GLU A 146 -6.14 8.31 3.32
N THR A 147 -6.38 7.85 2.09
CA THR A 147 -7.36 8.50 1.21
C THR A 147 -7.84 7.54 0.11
N PRO A 148 -9.17 7.27 0.05
CA PRO A 148 -10.22 7.70 0.98
C PRO A 148 -9.97 7.20 2.40
N THR A 149 -10.35 7.98 3.41
CA THR A 149 -10.19 7.60 4.82
C THR A 149 -11.23 6.57 5.26
N ASN A 150 -10.94 5.82 6.32
CA ASN A 150 -11.87 4.90 6.97
C ASN A 150 -12.16 5.36 8.40
N PRO A 151 -13.42 5.72 8.78
CA PRO A 151 -14.65 5.43 8.03
C PRO A 151 -15.26 6.61 7.24
N LEU A 152 -14.76 7.84 7.36
CA LEU A 152 -15.48 9.04 6.92
C LEU A 152 -15.29 9.36 5.42
N LEU A 153 -14.50 8.56 4.68
CA LEU A 153 -14.26 8.72 3.25
C LEU A 153 -13.76 10.12 2.83
N LYS A 154 -13.02 10.80 3.69
CA LYS A 154 -12.36 12.05 3.34
C LYS A 154 -11.35 11.83 2.24
N ILE A 155 -11.28 12.74 1.27
CA ILE A 155 -10.31 12.72 0.19
C ILE A 155 -9.32 13.86 0.36
N THR A 156 -8.04 13.61 0.10
CA THR A 156 -7.02 14.65 0.17
C THR A 156 -6.20 14.77 -1.12
N ASP A 157 -5.69 15.97 -1.39
CA ASP A 157 -4.85 16.23 -2.58
C ASP A 157 -3.42 15.75 -2.33
N LEU A 158 -3.11 14.53 -2.79
CA LEU A 158 -1.80 13.90 -2.67
C LEU A 158 -0.67 14.74 -3.27
N LYS A 159 -0.94 15.41 -4.41
CA LYS A 159 0.04 16.25 -5.09
C LYS A 159 0.41 17.49 -4.26
N LYS A 160 -0.57 18.08 -3.58
CA LYS A 160 -0.35 19.20 -2.66
C LYS A 160 0.51 18.77 -1.48
N ILE A 161 0.17 17.66 -0.84
CA ILE A 161 0.93 17.14 0.32
C ILE A 161 2.35 16.75 -0.07
N SER A 162 2.54 16.00 -1.16
CA SER A 162 3.86 15.57 -1.61
C SER A 162 4.80 16.74 -1.92
N LYS A 163 4.28 17.85 -2.49
CA LYS A 163 5.06 19.07 -2.72
C LYS A 163 5.55 19.71 -1.42
N ILE A 164 4.69 19.78 -0.41
CA ILE A 164 5.03 20.32 0.91
C ILE A 164 6.07 19.42 1.58
N ALA A 165 5.82 18.10 1.62
CA ALA A 165 6.73 17.13 2.22
C ALA A 165 8.13 17.18 1.59
N LYS A 166 8.23 17.21 0.26
CA LYS A 166 9.51 17.33 -0.47
C LYS A 166 10.29 18.59 -0.11
N LYS A 167 9.61 19.75 0.00
CA LYS A 167 10.25 21.01 0.40
C LYS A 167 10.91 20.90 1.79
N HIS A 168 10.30 20.13 2.69
CA HIS A 168 10.78 19.95 4.06
C HIS A 168 11.59 18.65 4.26
N LYS A 169 11.85 17.87 3.19
CA LYS A 169 12.56 16.58 3.21
C LYS A 169 11.91 15.58 4.17
N ILE A 170 10.58 15.58 4.23
CA ILE A 170 9.77 14.68 5.05
C ILE A 170 9.29 13.53 4.17
N LEU A 171 9.41 12.29 4.68
CA LEU A 171 8.91 11.09 4.03
C LEU A 171 7.39 11.07 4.02
N THR A 172 6.80 10.51 2.97
CA THR A 172 5.34 10.37 2.84
C THR A 172 4.94 8.92 2.66
N ILE A 173 3.90 8.49 3.37
CA ILE A 173 3.23 7.21 3.16
C ILE A 173 1.75 7.45 2.88
N CYS A 174 1.18 6.70 1.93
CA CYS A 174 -0.25 6.69 1.65
C CYS A 174 -0.79 5.27 1.77
N ASP A 175 -1.75 5.07 2.67
CA ASP A 175 -2.58 3.86 2.65
C ASP A 175 -3.58 3.96 1.50
N ASN A 176 -3.37 3.12 0.49
CA ASN A 176 -4.14 3.07 -0.75
C ASN A 176 -5.11 1.87 -0.78
N THR A 177 -5.38 1.28 0.38
CA THR A 177 -6.17 0.05 0.50
C THR A 177 -7.57 0.18 -0.10
N PHE A 178 -8.27 1.29 0.13
CA PHE A 178 -9.63 1.50 -0.37
C PHE A 178 -9.67 1.79 -1.88
N SER A 179 -8.74 2.58 -2.39
CA SER A 179 -8.69 2.90 -3.82
C SER A 179 -8.18 1.74 -4.66
N SER A 180 -7.26 0.94 -4.13
CA SER A 180 -6.45 -0.01 -4.90
C SER A 180 -5.67 0.67 -6.05
N PRO A 181 -4.70 0.00 -6.69
CA PRO A 181 -3.97 0.58 -7.84
C PRO A 181 -4.86 0.80 -9.08
N ILE A 182 -6.11 0.35 -9.05
CA ILE A 182 -7.06 0.58 -10.14
C ILE A 182 -7.59 2.01 -10.13
N ASN A 183 -8.00 2.51 -8.96
CA ASN A 183 -8.59 3.85 -8.84
C ASN A 183 -7.56 4.94 -8.56
N GLN A 184 -6.44 4.62 -7.89
CA GLN A 184 -5.44 5.61 -7.50
C GLN A 184 -4.04 5.00 -7.46
N LYS A 185 -3.03 5.77 -7.89
CA LYS A 185 -1.61 5.43 -7.79
C LYS A 185 -0.87 6.56 -7.09
N PRO A 186 -0.69 6.50 -5.77
CA PRO A 186 -0.09 7.60 -5.00
C PRO A 186 1.33 7.97 -5.42
N LEU A 187 2.12 7.02 -5.94
CA LEU A 187 3.47 7.29 -6.45
C LEU A 187 3.47 8.27 -7.62
N ASP A 188 2.44 8.28 -8.46
CA ASP A 188 2.32 9.20 -9.59
C ASP A 188 2.10 10.65 -9.14
N PHE A 189 1.59 10.84 -7.92
CA PHE A 189 1.45 12.14 -7.27
C PHE A 189 2.67 12.56 -6.45
N GLY A 190 3.71 11.71 -6.40
CA GLY A 190 4.97 11.99 -5.75
C GLY A 190 5.04 11.58 -4.28
N ILE A 191 4.17 10.71 -3.82
CA ILE A 191 4.28 10.01 -2.53
C ILE A 191 5.45 9.03 -2.60
N ASP A 192 6.12 8.80 -1.48
CA ASP A 192 7.33 7.97 -1.41
C ASP A 192 7.01 6.49 -1.20
N ILE A 193 6.02 6.19 -0.36
CA ILE A 193 5.61 4.83 0.03
C ILE A 193 4.10 4.68 -0.15
N VAL A 194 3.69 3.61 -0.81
CA VAL A 194 2.29 3.16 -0.83
C VAL A 194 2.16 1.95 0.09
N ASN A 195 1.18 1.99 0.99
CA ASN A 195 0.78 0.87 1.82
C ASN A 195 -0.53 0.25 1.32
N HIS A 196 -0.63 -1.06 1.41
CA HIS A 196 -1.87 -1.80 1.22
C HIS A 196 -2.07 -2.85 2.30
N SER A 197 -3.29 -2.98 2.79
CA SER A 197 -3.79 -4.25 3.28
C SER A 197 -4.23 -5.08 2.07
N THR A 198 -3.41 -6.04 1.64
CA THR A 198 -3.77 -6.93 0.53
C THR A 198 -4.98 -7.81 0.85
N THR A 199 -5.31 -7.94 2.14
CA THR A 199 -6.51 -8.60 2.70
C THR A 199 -7.80 -8.13 2.05
N LYS A 200 -7.85 -6.84 1.60
CA LYS A 200 -9.07 -6.18 1.12
C LYS A 200 -9.25 -6.41 -0.39
N TYR A 201 -9.38 -5.36 -1.18
CA TYR A 201 -9.69 -5.47 -2.61
C TYR A 201 -8.63 -6.21 -3.44
N ILE A 202 -7.34 -6.11 -3.09
CA ILE A 202 -6.27 -6.76 -3.85
C ILE A 202 -6.49 -8.28 -3.86
N ASN A 203 -6.68 -8.90 -2.70
CA ASN A 203 -7.07 -10.31 -2.63
C ASN A 203 -8.56 -10.50 -2.97
N GLY A 204 -9.46 -9.83 -2.24
CA GLY A 204 -10.89 -9.74 -2.56
C GLY A 204 -11.73 -11.02 -2.36
N HIS A 205 -11.17 -12.08 -1.77
CA HIS A 205 -11.83 -13.39 -1.60
C HIS A 205 -12.02 -13.80 -0.14
N SER A 206 -11.67 -12.94 0.83
CA SER A 206 -11.86 -13.18 2.28
C SER A 206 -11.14 -14.42 2.84
N ASP A 207 -10.06 -14.84 2.21
CA ASP A 207 -9.31 -16.07 2.51
C ASP A 207 -7.82 -15.83 2.82
N VAL A 208 -7.31 -14.59 2.71
CA VAL A 208 -5.92 -14.21 3.01
C VAL A 208 -5.85 -12.95 3.85
N ILE A 209 -4.99 -12.95 4.86
CA ILE A 209 -4.52 -11.73 5.52
C ILE A 209 -3.12 -11.41 5.00
N GLY A 210 -2.91 -10.17 4.54
CA GLY A 210 -1.62 -9.75 4.01
C GLY A 210 -1.47 -8.24 3.94
N GLY A 211 -0.24 -7.79 3.71
CA GLY A 211 0.11 -6.39 3.54
C GLY A 211 1.17 -6.19 2.47
N ALA A 212 1.30 -4.97 1.99
CA ALA A 212 2.36 -4.61 1.05
C ALA A 212 2.82 -3.16 1.24
N LEU A 213 4.11 -2.93 1.00
CA LEU A 213 4.70 -1.61 0.79
C LEU A 213 5.23 -1.54 -0.64
N ILE A 214 4.91 -0.48 -1.35
CA ILE A 214 5.45 -0.21 -2.68
C ILE A 214 6.22 1.09 -2.64
N ILE A 215 7.47 1.05 -3.14
CA ILE A 215 8.40 2.16 -3.08
C ILE A 215 8.57 2.75 -4.49
N GLY A 216 8.61 4.07 -4.57
CA GLY A 216 8.95 4.79 -5.79
C GLY A 216 10.41 4.57 -6.21
N LYS A 217 11.02 5.55 -6.89
CA LYS A 217 12.39 5.40 -7.43
C LYS A 217 13.51 5.58 -6.39
N ASN A 218 13.20 5.62 -5.10
CA ASN A 218 14.19 5.81 -4.03
C ASN A 218 14.82 4.46 -3.64
N LYS A 219 15.96 4.13 -4.24
CA LYS A 219 16.70 2.89 -3.97
C LYS A 219 17.11 2.77 -2.50
N SER A 220 17.65 3.83 -1.90
CA SER A 220 18.09 3.79 -0.49
C SER A 220 16.93 3.48 0.46
N LEU A 221 15.73 3.99 0.18
CA LEU A 221 14.53 3.67 0.96
C LEU A 221 14.12 2.21 0.75
N ALA A 222 14.16 1.71 -0.49
CA ALA A 222 13.87 0.31 -0.79
C ALA A 222 14.85 -0.64 -0.06
N ASP A 223 16.15 -0.34 -0.07
CA ASP A 223 17.17 -1.14 0.61
C ASP A 223 16.93 -1.18 2.14
N LYS A 224 16.52 -0.06 2.76
CA LYS A 224 16.15 -0.02 4.19
C LYS A 224 14.91 -0.87 4.50
N ILE A 225 13.88 -0.78 3.68
CA ILE A 225 12.66 -1.60 3.87
C ILE A 225 12.98 -3.09 3.67
N ALA A 226 13.80 -3.45 2.68
CA ALA A 226 14.28 -4.82 2.48
C ALA A 226 14.99 -5.35 3.74
N PHE A 227 15.89 -4.56 4.30
CA PHE A 227 16.62 -4.91 5.52
C PHE A 227 15.65 -5.12 6.69
N ILE A 228 14.67 -4.22 6.88
CA ILE A 228 13.68 -4.32 7.96
C ILE A 228 12.81 -5.56 7.75
N GLN A 229 12.30 -5.79 6.52
CA GLN A 229 11.47 -6.97 6.21
C GLN A 229 12.20 -8.26 6.58
N ASN A 230 13.45 -8.39 6.16
CA ASN A 230 14.25 -9.58 6.45
C ASN A 230 14.59 -9.72 7.94
N SER A 231 14.92 -8.62 8.63
CA SER A 231 15.36 -8.64 10.04
C SER A 231 14.21 -8.91 11.00
N VAL A 232 13.04 -8.29 10.76
CA VAL A 232 11.83 -8.49 11.57
C VAL A 232 11.15 -9.81 11.20
N GLY A 233 11.21 -10.23 9.93
CA GLY A 233 10.74 -11.52 9.47
C GLY A 233 9.23 -11.64 9.30
N ALA A 234 8.47 -10.56 9.28
CA ALA A 234 7.01 -10.56 9.14
C ALA A 234 6.56 -10.81 7.68
N VAL A 235 7.09 -11.86 7.04
CA VAL A 235 6.79 -12.24 5.66
C VAL A 235 5.57 -13.18 5.57
N PRO A 236 4.76 -13.11 4.49
CA PRO A 236 3.66 -14.04 4.27
C PRO A 236 4.15 -15.40 3.80
N SER A 237 3.30 -16.43 3.93
CA SER A 237 3.57 -17.74 3.36
C SER A 237 3.58 -17.70 1.82
N PRO A 238 4.32 -18.62 1.15
CA PRO A 238 4.24 -18.74 -0.31
C PRO A 238 2.83 -19.09 -0.81
N PHE A 239 2.04 -19.81 -0.02
CA PHE A 239 0.67 -20.14 -0.35
C PHE A 239 -0.22 -18.89 -0.37
N ASP A 240 -0.11 -18.01 0.63
CA ASP A 240 -0.84 -16.75 0.66
C ASP A 240 -0.42 -15.84 -0.51
N CYS A 241 0.87 -15.79 -0.81
CA CYS A 241 1.38 -15.07 -1.99
C CYS A 241 0.75 -15.56 -3.29
N PHE A 242 0.64 -16.89 -3.46
CA PHE A 242 -0.01 -17.50 -4.63
C PHE A 242 -1.48 -17.12 -4.73
N LEU A 243 -2.24 -17.18 -3.62
CA LEU A 243 -3.65 -16.80 -3.61
C LEU A 243 -3.85 -15.34 -4.01
N VAL A 244 -3.02 -14.44 -3.49
CA VAL A 244 -3.08 -13.01 -3.85
C VAL A 244 -2.71 -12.80 -5.32
N LEU A 245 -1.66 -13.46 -5.85
CA LEU A 245 -1.30 -13.41 -7.27
C LEU A 245 -2.46 -13.86 -8.17
N ARG A 246 -3.13 -14.93 -7.79
CA ARG A 246 -4.31 -15.44 -8.50
C ARG A 246 -5.45 -14.42 -8.46
N ALA A 247 -5.70 -13.82 -7.31
CA ALA A 247 -6.78 -12.86 -7.09
C ALA A 247 -6.59 -11.55 -7.85
N ILE A 248 -5.35 -11.06 -7.97
CA ILE A 248 -5.00 -9.84 -8.72
C ILE A 248 -5.50 -9.91 -10.17
N LYS A 249 -5.51 -11.09 -10.79
CA LYS A 249 -5.92 -11.25 -12.21
C LYS A 249 -7.36 -10.81 -12.50
N THR A 250 -8.22 -10.71 -11.48
CA THR A 250 -9.59 -10.21 -11.58
C THR A 250 -9.79 -8.85 -10.93
N LEU A 251 -8.72 -8.21 -10.46
CA LEU A 251 -8.83 -6.98 -9.66
C LEU A 251 -9.52 -5.86 -10.41
N SER A 252 -9.18 -5.62 -11.68
CA SER A 252 -9.80 -4.56 -12.48
C SER A 252 -11.30 -4.77 -12.65
N LEU A 253 -11.73 -5.98 -13.01
CA LEU A 253 -13.14 -6.34 -13.15
C LEU A 253 -13.93 -6.18 -11.85
N ARG A 254 -13.32 -6.59 -10.73
CA ARG A 254 -13.95 -6.47 -9.41
C ARG A 254 -14.06 -4.99 -9.00
N MET A 255 -13.02 -4.19 -9.20
CA MET A 255 -13.05 -2.77 -8.85
C MET A 255 -14.04 -1.99 -9.71
N GLU A 256 -14.13 -2.26 -11.01
CA GLU A 256 -15.15 -1.69 -11.89
C GLU A 256 -16.55 -1.96 -11.35
N ARG A 257 -16.85 -3.23 -11.01
CA ARG A 257 -18.14 -3.61 -10.46
C ARG A 257 -18.40 -2.99 -9.09
N HIS A 258 -17.40 -2.93 -8.20
CA HIS A 258 -17.53 -2.26 -6.89
C HIS A 258 -17.81 -0.77 -7.04
N ASN A 259 -17.12 -0.07 -7.93
CA ASN A 259 -17.34 1.35 -8.20
C ASN A 259 -18.76 1.60 -8.73
N MET A 260 -19.22 0.79 -9.68
CA MET A 260 -20.57 0.89 -10.23
C MET A 260 -21.64 0.63 -9.15
N ASN A 261 -21.48 -0.43 -8.37
CA ASN A 261 -22.44 -0.78 -7.32
C ASN A 261 -22.44 0.28 -6.20
N GLY A 262 -21.25 0.74 -5.77
CA GLY A 262 -21.11 1.78 -4.75
C GLY A 262 -21.83 3.07 -5.16
N MET A 263 -21.69 3.50 -6.42
CA MET A 263 -22.39 4.67 -6.93
C MET A 263 -23.91 4.50 -6.92
N LYS A 264 -24.42 3.34 -7.40
CA LYS A 264 -25.88 3.05 -7.39
C LYS A 264 -26.45 3.06 -5.98
N VAL A 265 -25.77 2.40 -5.03
CA VAL A 265 -26.21 2.38 -3.62
C VAL A 265 -26.17 3.78 -3.00
N ALA A 266 -25.10 4.53 -3.25
CA ALA A 266 -24.98 5.91 -2.72
C ALA A 266 -26.09 6.83 -3.28
N GLN A 267 -26.42 6.74 -4.56
CA GLN A 267 -27.51 7.50 -5.19
C GLN A 267 -28.87 7.11 -4.62
N PHE A 268 -29.14 5.81 -4.48
CA PHE A 268 -30.38 5.31 -3.85
C PHE A 268 -30.54 5.85 -2.43
N LEU A 269 -29.50 5.73 -1.60
CA LEU A 269 -29.52 6.21 -0.22
C LEU A 269 -29.69 7.74 -0.16
N ALA A 270 -29.03 8.48 -1.04
CA ALA A 270 -29.14 9.95 -1.08
C ALA A 270 -30.55 10.45 -1.44
N SER A 271 -31.34 9.65 -2.16
CA SER A 271 -32.74 9.96 -2.48
C SER A 271 -33.74 9.45 -1.42
N HIS A 272 -33.28 8.65 -0.46
CA HIS A 272 -34.20 7.96 0.47
C HIS A 272 -34.62 8.88 1.63
N LYS A 273 -35.93 9.00 1.89
CA LYS A 273 -36.55 9.93 2.87
C LYS A 273 -36.04 9.75 4.32
N LYS A 274 -35.60 8.56 4.70
CA LYS A 274 -35.07 8.23 6.05
C LYS A 274 -33.56 8.50 6.20
N ILE A 275 -32.87 8.90 5.17
CA ILE A 275 -31.40 9.14 5.17
C ILE A 275 -31.18 10.65 5.07
N SER A 276 -30.55 11.21 6.09
CA SER A 276 -30.24 12.64 6.14
C SER A 276 -28.99 13.02 5.36
N HIS A 277 -28.02 12.11 5.29
CA HIS A 277 -26.73 12.39 4.66
C HIS A 277 -26.04 11.12 4.17
N VAL A 278 -25.39 11.20 3.00
CA VAL A 278 -24.58 10.12 2.43
C VAL A 278 -23.20 10.67 2.10
N VAL A 279 -22.17 10.02 2.64
CA VAL A 279 -20.76 10.32 2.33
C VAL A 279 -20.25 9.31 1.33
N TYR A 280 -20.07 9.72 0.08
CA TYR A 280 -19.48 8.90 -0.97
C TYR A 280 -18.72 9.79 -1.96
N PRO A 281 -17.41 9.54 -2.21
CA PRO A 281 -16.56 10.43 -3.00
C PRO A 281 -17.04 10.70 -4.43
N GLY A 282 -17.77 9.75 -5.02
CA GLY A 282 -18.34 9.86 -6.35
C GLY A 282 -19.54 10.81 -6.45
N LEU A 283 -20.26 11.09 -5.36
CA LEU A 283 -21.38 12.02 -5.36
C LEU A 283 -20.92 13.47 -5.46
N THR A 284 -21.65 14.29 -6.21
CA THR A 284 -21.36 15.73 -6.35
C THR A 284 -21.51 16.50 -5.04
N SER A 285 -22.29 15.98 -4.09
CA SER A 285 -22.46 16.52 -2.74
C SER A 285 -21.25 16.29 -1.83
N HIS A 286 -20.32 15.38 -2.20
CA HIS A 286 -19.13 15.15 -1.39
C HIS A 286 -18.17 16.35 -1.44
N PRO A 287 -17.69 16.87 -0.27
CA PRO A 287 -16.89 18.10 -0.23
C PRO A 287 -15.64 18.09 -1.10
N GLN A 288 -15.01 16.93 -1.25
CA GLN A 288 -13.79 16.75 -2.04
C GLN A 288 -14.03 16.02 -3.38
N ASN A 289 -15.28 15.98 -3.90
CA ASN A 289 -15.59 15.30 -5.17
C ASN A 289 -14.68 15.75 -6.34
N ARG A 290 -14.33 17.05 -6.41
CA ARG A 290 -13.42 17.57 -7.45
C ARG A 290 -12.00 17.00 -7.35
N ILE A 291 -11.55 16.68 -6.14
CA ILE A 291 -10.23 16.04 -5.93
C ILE A 291 -10.33 14.56 -6.29
N ALA A 292 -11.41 13.90 -5.86
CA ALA A 292 -11.64 12.48 -6.15
C ALA A 292 -11.76 12.15 -7.65
N LYS A 293 -12.13 13.14 -8.49
CA LYS A 293 -12.23 13.00 -9.96
C LYS A 293 -10.89 13.17 -10.70
N LYS A 294 -9.83 13.59 -10.05
CA LYS A 294 -8.49 13.75 -10.64
C LYS A 294 -7.71 12.46 -10.66
#